data_de4470b403c1def2a87f56962e7e91af
#
_entry.id   de4470b403c1def2a87f56962e7e91af
#
_cell.length_a   1.000
_cell.length_b   1.000
_cell.length_c   1.000
_cell.angle_alpha   90.00
_cell.angle_beta   90.00
_cell.angle_gamma   90.00
#
_symmetry.space_group_name_H-M   'P 1'
#
loop_
_entity.id
_entity.type
_entity.pdbx_description
1 polymer ?
#
loop_
_entity_poly.entity_id
_entity_poly.type
_entity_poly.pdbx_seq_one_letter_code
_entity_poly.pdbx_strand_id
1 'polypeptide(L)'
;CDWRSDVCSSDREIMKTYDVAFSLGDGLRPGSIADANDAAQFAELTTLGELTKAAWKHDVQVMVEGPGHVPMHLIQENMRRQLELCDEAPFYTLGPLTTDIAPGYDHITSAIGAAMIGWYGTAMLCYVTPKEHLGLPNRDDVKAGIIAYKIAAHAADLAKGHPAARRRDDALSKARFAFRWEDQFNLSLDPETARRYHDETLPQKHAKGAHFCSMCGPKFCSMRISQDLAKSRSEEHTSELQ
;
A
#
# COMPACT_ATOMS: atom_id res chain seq x y z
N CYS A 1 0.29 -15.12 -27.29
CA CYS A 1 1.17 -16.29 -27.51
C CYS A 1 0.37 -17.57 -27.33
N ASP A 2 0.43 -18.48 -28.31
CA ASP A 2 -0.08 -19.82 -28.07
C ASP A 2 0.97 -20.59 -27.25
N TRP A 3 0.68 -20.83 -25.98
CA TRP A 3 1.56 -21.54 -25.06
C TRP A 3 1.81 -23.00 -25.44
N ARG A 4 1.11 -23.48 -26.42
CA ARG A 4 1.32 -24.79 -27.05
C ARG A 4 2.25 -24.73 -28.25
N SER A 5 2.68 -23.52 -28.66
CA SER A 5 3.60 -23.33 -29.78
C SER A 5 5.07 -23.46 -29.34
N ASP A 6 5.93 -23.84 -30.28
CA ASP A 6 7.39 -23.98 -30.06
C ASP A 6 8.07 -22.66 -29.59
N VAL A 7 7.50 -21.49 -29.92
CA VAL A 7 8.00 -20.18 -29.50
C VAL A 7 7.97 -20.03 -27.97
N CYS A 8 6.88 -20.46 -27.32
CA CYS A 8 6.79 -20.37 -25.86
C CYS A 8 7.58 -21.46 -25.12
N SER A 9 7.99 -22.55 -25.80
CA SER A 9 8.92 -23.52 -25.22
C SER A 9 10.33 -22.96 -25.13
N SER A 10 10.80 -22.22 -26.14
CA SER A 10 12.10 -21.54 -26.09
C SER A 10 12.17 -20.47 -25.00
N ASP A 11 11.08 -19.73 -24.76
CA ASP A 11 11.03 -18.72 -23.68
C ASP A 11 11.23 -19.37 -22.30
N ARG A 12 10.61 -20.50 -22.04
CA ARG A 12 10.78 -21.25 -20.78
C ARG A 12 12.20 -21.73 -20.57
N GLU A 13 12.87 -22.21 -21.61
CA GLU A 13 14.28 -22.62 -21.56
C GLU A 13 15.20 -21.44 -21.27
N ILE A 14 14.94 -20.29 -21.86
CA ILE A 14 15.68 -19.05 -21.61
C ILE A 14 15.47 -18.61 -20.15
N MET A 15 14.22 -18.53 -19.70
CA MET A 15 13.89 -18.13 -18.33
C MET A 15 14.54 -19.03 -17.28
N LYS A 16 14.48 -20.35 -17.50
CA LYS A 16 15.15 -21.34 -16.63
C LYS A 16 16.68 -21.17 -16.63
N THR A 17 17.29 -20.98 -17.82
CA THR A 17 18.74 -20.88 -17.97
C THR A 17 19.31 -19.64 -17.26
N TYR A 18 18.58 -18.52 -17.29
CA TYR A 18 19.02 -17.25 -16.72
C TYR A 18 18.39 -16.95 -15.36
N ASP A 19 17.64 -17.88 -14.77
CA ASP A 19 16.95 -17.73 -13.48
C ASP A 19 16.04 -16.48 -13.44
N VAL A 20 15.22 -16.33 -14.49
CA VAL A 20 14.29 -15.20 -14.67
C VAL A 20 12.86 -15.68 -14.46
N ALA A 21 12.07 -14.95 -13.67
CA ALA A 21 10.66 -15.22 -13.45
C ALA A 21 9.78 -14.66 -14.58
N PHE A 22 8.68 -15.34 -14.89
CA PHE A 22 7.62 -14.76 -15.71
C PHE A 22 6.77 -13.77 -14.88
N SER A 23 6.44 -12.64 -15.48
CA SER A 23 5.32 -11.81 -15.07
C SER A 23 4.19 -12.06 -16.07
N LEU A 24 3.17 -12.81 -15.65
CA LEU A 24 2.04 -13.16 -16.50
C LEU A 24 1.02 -12.04 -16.47
N GLY A 25 0.94 -11.28 -17.56
CA GLY A 25 0.15 -10.07 -17.67
C GLY A 25 -1.36 -10.31 -17.74
N ASP A 26 -2.10 -9.26 -17.38
CA ASP A 26 -3.55 -9.18 -17.31
C ASP A 26 -4.10 -8.23 -18.37
N GLY A 27 -4.10 -8.65 -19.61
CA GLY A 27 -4.58 -7.85 -20.76
C GLY A 27 -6.05 -7.49 -20.67
N LEU A 28 -6.85 -8.28 -19.93
CA LEU A 28 -8.27 -8.09 -19.69
C LEU A 28 -8.59 -7.61 -18.27
N ARG A 29 -7.61 -6.98 -17.58
CA ARG A 29 -7.88 -6.35 -16.29
C ARG A 29 -8.96 -5.27 -16.43
N PRO A 30 -9.82 -5.05 -15.41
CA PRO A 30 -10.83 -4.01 -15.45
C PRO A 30 -10.23 -2.62 -15.68
N GLY A 31 -10.71 -1.93 -16.71
CA GLY A 31 -10.35 -0.55 -17.02
C GLY A 31 -11.27 0.48 -16.36
N SER A 32 -12.35 0.01 -15.73
CA SER A 32 -13.30 0.78 -14.94
C SER A 32 -13.99 -0.15 -13.94
N ILE A 33 -14.71 0.41 -12.96
CA ILE A 33 -15.51 -0.45 -12.06
C ILE A 33 -16.68 -1.14 -12.77
N ALA A 34 -17.02 -0.71 -13.99
CA ALA A 34 -18.12 -1.30 -14.79
C ALA A 34 -17.80 -2.72 -15.29
N ASP A 35 -16.53 -3.04 -15.51
CA ASP A 35 -16.05 -4.34 -15.97
C ASP A 35 -15.33 -5.14 -14.85
N ALA A 36 -15.41 -4.67 -13.61
CA ALA A 36 -14.80 -5.33 -12.46
C ALA A 36 -15.38 -6.73 -12.21
N ASN A 37 -14.50 -7.72 -12.09
CA ASN A 37 -14.86 -9.11 -11.83
C ASN A 37 -15.80 -9.71 -12.90
N ASP A 38 -15.70 -9.25 -14.12
CA ASP A 38 -16.49 -9.77 -15.22
C ASP A 38 -16.01 -11.14 -15.71
N ALA A 39 -16.74 -11.71 -16.65
CA ALA A 39 -16.45 -13.03 -17.20
C ALA A 39 -15.11 -13.04 -17.98
N ALA A 40 -14.76 -11.94 -18.65
CA ALA A 40 -13.53 -11.84 -19.42
C ALA A 40 -12.31 -11.81 -18.50
N GLN A 41 -12.32 -11.01 -17.44
CA GLN A 41 -11.26 -10.97 -16.43
C GLN A 41 -11.03 -12.35 -15.80
N PHE A 42 -12.08 -13.05 -15.40
CA PHE A 42 -11.91 -14.35 -14.75
C PHE A 42 -11.57 -15.49 -15.73
N ALA A 43 -11.95 -15.39 -16.99
CA ALA A 43 -11.47 -16.31 -18.01
C ALA A 43 -9.96 -16.15 -18.25
N GLU A 44 -9.47 -14.92 -18.31
CA GLU A 44 -8.02 -14.65 -18.36
C GLU A 44 -7.33 -15.19 -17.12
N LEU A 45 -7.83 -14.90 -15.92
CA LEU A 45 -7.22 -15.39 -14.67
C LEU A 45 -7.14 -16.93 -14.65
N THR A 46 -8.14 -17.63 -15.18
CA THR A 46 -8.10 -19.09 -15.34
C THR A 46 -6.93 -19.51 -16.24
N THR A 47 -6.78 -18.83 -17.37
CA THR A 47 -5.65 -19.07 -18.31
C THR A 47 -4.31 -18.79 -17.65
N LEU A 48 -4.18 -17.70 -16.89
CA LEU A 48 -2.96 -17.37 -16.16
C LEU A 48 -2.62 -18.47 -15.14
N GLY A 49 -3.60 -19.07 -14.50
CA GLY A 49 -3.42 -20.24 -13.63
C GLY A 49 -2.89 -21.47 -14.37
N GLU A 50 -3.41 -21.76 -15.58
CA GLU A 50 -2.89 -22.84 -16.42
C GLU A 50 -1.44 -22.58 -16.85
N LEU A 51 -1.10 -21.34 -17.21
CA LEU A 51 0.22 -20.92 -17.61
C LEU A 51 1.22 -20.99 -16.45
N THR A 52 0.80 -20.61 -15.25
CA THR A 52 1.56 -20.75 -14.01
C THR A 52 2.00 -22.20 -13.80
N LYS A 53 1.04 -23.13 -13.88
CA LYS A 53 1.33 -24.57 -13.73
C LYS A 53 2.24 -25.10 -14.85
N ALA A 54 2.10 -24.58 -16.05
CA ALA A 54 2.97 -24.93 -17.17
C ALA A 54 4.42 -24.44 -16.97
N ALA A 55 4.62 -23.23 -16.44
CA ALA A 55 5.95 -22.69 -16.13
C ALA A 55 6.61 -23.47 -14.98
N TRP A 56 5.90 -23.76 -13.92
CA TRP A 56 6.41 -24.52 -12.77
C TRP A 56 6.87 -25.93 -13.12
N LYS A 57 6.23 -26.61 -14.09
CA LYS A 57 6.69 -27.89 -14.61
C LYS A 57 8.10 -27.84 -15.25
N HIS A 58 8.55 -26.64 -15.59
CA HIS A 58 9.87 -26.36 -16.14
C HIS A 58 10.82 -25.69 -15.15
N ASP A 59 10.47 -25.65 -13.84
CA ASP A 59 11.22 -24.99 -12.78
C ASP A 59 11.39 -23.47 -13.01
N VAL A 60 10.43 -22.80 -13.66
CA VAL A 60 10.43 -21.37 -13.88
C VAL A 60 9.48 -20.69 -12.91
N GLN A 61 9.98 -19.69 -12.19
CA GLN A 61 9.19 -18.87 -11.28
C GLN A 61 8.19 -18.00 -12.01
N VAL A 62 7.05 -17.74 -11.37
CA VAL A 62 5.95 -16.95 -11.95
C VAL A 62 5.44 -15.93 -10.95
N MET A 63 5.09 -14.76 -11.45
CA MET A 63 4.25 -13.76 -10.81
C MET A 63 3.05 -13.51 -11.71
N VAL A 64 1.84 -13.49 -11.14
CA VAL A 64 0.59 -13.23 -11.86
C VAL A 64 0.19 -11.78 -11.65
N GLU A 65 -0.13 -11.07 -12.73
CA GLU A 65 -0.60 -9.68 -12.67
C GLU A 65 -2.13 -9.61 -12.56
N GLY A 66 -2.64 -8.53 -12.00
CA GLY A 66 -4.07 -8.20 -11.90
C GLY A 66 -4.35 -7.27 -10.72
N PRO A 67 -5.62 -7.07 -10.38
CA PRO A 67 -6.57 -6.40 -11.24
C PRO A 67 -6.37 -4.87 -11.24
N GLY A 68 -7.00 -4.16 -12.21
CA GLY A 68 -7.02 -2.70 -12.26
C GLY A 68 -8.13 -2.09 -11.39
N HIS A 69 -9.30 -1.81 -11.96
CA HIS A 69 -10.41 -1.18 -11.24
C HIS A 69 -11.33 -2.24 -10.59
N VAL A 70 -11.41 -2.26 -9.25
CA VAL A 70 -12.31 -3.15 -8.51
C VAL A 70 -12.87 -2.43 -7.29
N PRO A 71 -14.19 -2.26 -7.17
CA PRO A 71 -14.80 -1.63 -6.00
C PRO A 71 -14.56 -2.48 -4.73
N MET A 72 -14.50 -1.82 -3.59
CA MET A 72 -14.05 -2.41 -2.32
C MET A 72 -14.70 -3.75 -1.98
N HIS A 73 -16.00 -3.87 -2.19
CA HIS A 73 -16.77 -5.07 -1.83
C HIS A 73 -16.47 -6.30 -2.70
N LEU A 74 -15.83 -6.13 -3.85
CA LEU A 74 -15.43 -7.21 -4.76
C LEU A 74 -13.94 -7.62 -4.63
N ILE A 75 -13.14 -6.87 -3.90
CA ILE A 75 -11.68 -7.11 -3.80
C ILE A 75 -11.36 -8.46 -3.16
N GLN A 76 -12.08 -8.83 -2.09
CA GLN A 76 -11.84 -10.10 -1.41
C GLN A 76 -12.13 -11.30 -2.31
N GLU A 77 -13.21 -11.24 -3.07
CA GLU A 77 -13.55 -12.28 -4.05
C GLU A 77 -12.51 -12.39 -5.16
N ASN A 78 -12.01 -11.26 -5.65
CA ASN A 78 -10.94 -11.22 -6.66
C ASN A 78 -9.68 -11.93 -6.15
N MET A 79 -9.22 -11.61 -4.94
CA MET A 79 -8.06 -12.24 -4.32
C MET A 79 -8.27 -13.74 -4.09
N ARG A 80 -9.44 -14.12 -3.58
CA ARG A 80 -9.77 -15.53 -3.35
C ARG A 80 -9.71 -16.35 -4.64
N ARG A 81 -10.27 -15.84 -5.74
CA ARG A 81 -10.21 -16.52 -7.04
C ARG A 81 -8.79 -16.66 -7.57
N GLN A 82 -7.97 -15.66 -7.40
CA GLN A 82 -6.54 -15.76 -7.81
C GLN A 82 -5.83 -16.87 -7.03
N LEU A 83 -5.98 -16.93 -5.72
CA LEU A 83 -5.39 -17.98 -4.89
C LEU A 83 -5.82 -19.38 -5.35
N GLU A 84 -7.10 -19.54 -5.63
CA GLU A 84 -7.66 -20.84 -6.06
C GLU A 84 -7.24 -21.24 -7.49
N LEU A 85 -7.30 -20.31 -8.43
CA LEU A 85 -7.04 -20.59 -9.86
C LEU A 85 -5.56 -20.71 -10.17
N CYS A 86 -4.73 -19.92 -9.48
CA CYS A 86 -3.29 -19.82 -9.72
C CYS A 86 -2.43 -20.56 -8.68
N ASP A 87 -3.01 -21.44 -7.85
CA ASP A 87 -2.33 -22.25 -6.83
C ASP A 87 -1.43 -21.39 -5.93
N GLU A 88 -1.98 -20.23 -5.44
CA GLU A 88 -1.29 -19.28 -4.56
C GLU A 88 -0.01 -18.65 -5.16
N ALA A 89 0.15 -18.65 -6.48
CA ALA A 89 1.25 -17.94 -7.13
C ALA A 89 1.28 -16.46 -6.70
N PRO A 90 2.47 -15.84 -6.53
CA PRO A 90 2.57 -14.44 -6.17
C PRO A 90 1.70 -13.55 -7.05
N PHE A 91 0.82 -12.76 -6.45
CA PHE A 91 -0.07 -11.85 -7.14
C PHE A 91 0.49 -10.43 -7.10
N TYR A 92 0.59 -9.80 -8.27
CA TYR A 92 1.07 -8.44 -8.46
C TYR A 92 -0.07 -7.57 -8.97
N THR A 93 -0.57 -6.65 -8.16
CA THR A 93 -1.81 -5.93 -8.43
C THR A 93 -1.59 -4.46 -8.76
N LEU A 94 -2.32 -3.96 -9.77
CA LEU A 94 -2.42 -2.54 -10.09
C LEU A 94 -3.56 -1.92 -9.27
N GLY A 95 -3.28 -1.52 -8.05
CA GLY A 95 -4.29 -1.05 -7.13
C GLY A 95 -4.84 -2.18 -6.25
N PRO A 96 -6.15 -2.47 -6.32
CA PRO A 96 -7.14 -1.97 -7.29
C PRO A 96 -7.65 -0.55 -7.02
N LEU A 97 -8.02 0.15 -8.10
CA LEU A 97 -8.72 1.43 -8.03
C LEU A 97 -10.17 1.17 -7.58
N THR A 98 -10.55 1.72 -6.43
CA THR A 98 -11.83 1.38 -5.78
C THR A 98 -13.04 2.17 -6.27
N THR A 99 -12.80 3.22 -7.05
CA THR A 99 -13.82 4.10 -7.63
C THR A 99 -13.23 4.86 -8.81
N ASP A 100 -14.07 5.25 -9.77
CA ASP A 100 -13.69 6.00 -10.97
C ASP A 100 -13.98 7.50 -10.86
N ILE A 101 -14.46 7.99 -9.70
CA ILE A 101 -14.94 9.36 -9.55
C ILE A 101 -13.82 10.42 -9.51
N ALA A 102 -12.56 10.01 -9.38
CA ALA A 102 -11.49 10.93 -9.03
C ALA A 102 -10.29 10.91 -10.01
N PRO A 103 -10.50 11.23 -11.33
CA PRO A 103 -9.38 11.41 -12.24
C PRO A 103 -8.39 12.46 -11.70
N GLY A 104 -7.09 12.18 -11.78
CA GLY A 104 -6.03 13.00 -11.16
C GLY A 104 -5.70 12.63 -9.71
N TYR A 105 -6.47 11.73 -9.10
CA TYR A 105 -6.26 11.21 -7.75
C TYR A 105 -6.20 9.69 -7.70
N ASP A 106 -5.89 9.04 -8.81
CA ASP A 106 -5.88 7.59 -8.93
C ASP A 106 -4.88 6.91 -7.98
N HIS A 107 -3.81 7.59 -7.61
CA HIS A 107 -2.88 7.14 -6.58
C HIS A 107 -3.54 7.01 -5.19
N ILE A 108 -4.59 7.76 -4.91
CA ILE A 108 -5.37 7.67 -3.65
C ILE A 108 -6.40 6.56 -3.75
N THR A 109 -7.23 6.57 -4.82
CA THR A 109 -8.29 5.57 -4.99
C THR A 109 -7.72 4.15 -5.07
N SER A 110 -6.58 3.99 -5.72
CA SER A 110 -5.88 2.72 -5.83
C SER A 110 -5.14 2.31 -4.55
N ALA A 111 -4.59 3.26 -3.77
CA ALA A 111 -3.96 2.95 -2.49
C ALA A 111 -4.96 2.37 -1.47
N ILE A 112 -6.23 2.78 -1.53
CA ILE A 112 -7.31 2.19 -0.72
C ILE A 112 -7.45 0.70 -1.05
N GLY A 113 -7.59 0.37 -2.32
CA GLY A 113 -7.71 -1.02 -2.77
C GLY A 113 -6.43 -1.82 -2.55
N ALA A 114 -5.27 -1.21 -2.75
CA ALA A 114 -3.97 -1.82 -2.50
C ALA A 114 -3.80 -2.25 -1.04
N ALA A 115 -4.23 -1.41 -0.09
CA ALA A 115 -4.22 -1.77 1.33
C ALA A 115 -5.13 -2.98 1.61
N MET A 116 -6.31 -3.02 1.00
CA MET A 116 -7.26 -4.12 1.18
C MET A 116 -6.76 -5.42 0.55
N ILE A 117 -6.36 -5.40 -0.71
CA ILE A 117 -5.92 -6.61 -1.40
C ILE A 117 -4.58 -7.11 -0.84
N GLY A 118 -3.71 -6.20 -0.41
CA GLY A 118 -2.50 -6.51 0.31
C GLY A 118 -2.76 -7.22 1.63
N TRP A 119 -3.78 -6.81 2.36
CA TRP A 119 -4.23 -7.49 3.58
C TRP A 119 -4.77 -8.90 3.26
N TYR A 120 -5.48 -9.07 2.15
CA TYR A 120 -6.05 -10.36 1.75
C TYR A 120 -5.05 -11.34 1.14
N GLY A 121 -3.83 -10.91 0.77
CA GLY A 121 -2.79 -11.85 0.36
C GLY A 121 -1.93 -11.46 -0.84
N THR A 122 -2.18 -10.33 -1.51
CA THR A 122 -1.32 -9.86 -2.61
C THR A 122 0.14 -9.78 -2.17
N ALA A 123 1.04 -10.30 -3.00
CA ALA A 123 2.48 -10.35 -2.74
C ALA A 123 3.19 -9.04 -3.12
N MET A 124 2.77 -8.39 -4.19
CA MET A 124 3.37 -7.15 -4.70
C MET A 124 2.30 -6.16 -5.14
N LEU A 125 2.57 -4.87 -4.93
CA LEU A 125 1.71 -3.76 -5.31
C LEU A 125 2.41 -2.90 -6.37
N CYS A 126 1.78 -2.75 -7.54
CA CYS A 126 2.19 -1.77 -8.55
C CYS A 126 1.69 -0.39 -8.15
N TYR A 127 2.59 0.59 -8.02
CA TYR A 127 2.16 1.94 -7.69
C TYR A 127 1.43 2.62 -8.87
N VAL A 128 0.49 3.47 -8.53
CA VAL A 128 -0.26 4.31 -9.47
C VAL A 128 0.07 5.77 -9.19
N THR A 129 0.22 6.57 -10.23
CA THR A 129 0.50 8.00 -10.12
C THR A 129 -0.79 8.83 -10.18
N PRO A 130 -0.76 10.13 -9.78
CA PRO A 130 -1.88 11.03 -9.99
C PRO A 130 -2.32 11.17 -11.46
N LYS A 131 -1.41 10.88 -12.40
CA LYS A 131 -1.65 11.01 -13.84
C LYS A 131 -2.06 9.72 -14.54
N GLU A 132 -2.37 8.67 -13.80
CA GLU A 132 -2.90 7.44 -14.38
C GLU A 132 -4.11 7.77 -15.27
N HIS A 133 -4.20 7.13 -16.43
CA HIS A 133 -5.21 7.38 -17.48
C HIS A 133 -5.23 8.79 -18.11
N LEU A 134 -4.41 9.74 -17.64
CA LEU A 134 -4.42 11.14 -18.08
C LEU A 134 -3.16 11.56 -18.85
N GLY A 135 -1.99 11.03 -18.51
CA GLY A 135 -0.75 11.43 -19.15
C GLY A 135 0.50 10.84 -18.50
N LEU A 136 1.66 11.20 -19.07
CA LEU A 136 2.93 10.72 -18.55
C LEU A 136 3.29 11.40 -17.23
N PRO A 137 3.66 10.64 -16.19
CA PRO A 137 4.04 11.20 -14.90
C PRO A 137 5.42 11.85 -14.94
N ASN A 138 5.58 12.93 -14.19
CA ASN A 138 6.88 13.51 -13.86
C ASN A 138 7.42 12.92 -12.55
N ARG A 139 8.60 13.39 -12.11
CA ARG A 139 9.25 12.91 -10.88
C ARG A 139 8.38 13.06 -9.62
N ASP A 140 7.67 14.16 -9.51
CA ASP A 140 6.85 14.45 -8.32
C ASP A 140 5.59 13.60 -8.30
N ASP A 141 5.00 13.35 -9.47
CA ASP A 141 3.88 12.41 -9.63
C ASP A 141 4.30 10.98 -9.22
N VAL A 142 5.50 10.54 -9.66
CA VAL A 142 6.07 9.24 -9.26
C VAL A 142 6.29 9.18 -7.74
N LYS A 143 6.86 10.23 -7.14
CA LYS A 143 7.05 10.31 -5.69
C LYS A 143 5.70 10.20 -4.96
N ALA A 144 4.68 10.92 -5.40
CA ALA A 144 3.34 10.87 -4.80
C ALA A 144 2.74 9.47 -4.85
N GLY A 145 2.81 8.80 -5.99
CA GLY A 145 2.36 7.42 -6.16
C GLY A 145 3.11 6.42 -5.26
N ILE A 146 4.44 6.49 -5.23
CA ILE A 146 5.26 5.60 -4.39
C ILE A 146 4.95 5.79 -2.91
N ILE A 147 4.81 7.04 -2.43
CA ILE A 147 4.47 7.30 -1.03
C ILE A 147 3.08 6.74 -0.68
N ALA A 148 2.08 6.95 -1.54
CA ALA A 148 0.73 6.41 -1.35
C ALA A 148 0.77 4.87 -1.21
N TYR A 149 1.52 4.20 -2.07
CA TYR A 149 1.63 2.74 -2.07
C TYR A 149 2.47 2.18 -0.91
N LYS A 150 3.50 2.88 -0.47
CA LYS A 150 4.21 2.52 0.77
C LYS A 150 3.31 2.63 1.99
N ILE A 151 2.41 3.61 2.02
CA ILE A 151 1.41 3.73 3.10
C ILE A 151 0.43 2.56 3.02
N ALA A 152 -0.09 2.23 1.84
CA ALA A 152 -1.01 1.12 1.63
C ALA A 152 -0.39 -0.23 2.05
N ALA A 153 0.83 -0.52 1.59
CA ALA A 153 1.55 -1.73 1.95
C ALA A 153 1.82 -1.83 3.47
N HIS A 154 2.24 -0.72 4.09
CA HIS A 154 2.47 -0.67 5.54
C HIS A 154 1.18 -0.91 6.34
N ALA A 155 0.06 -0.33 5.90
CA ALA A 155 -1.25 -0.57 6.52
C ALA A 155 -1.68 -2.05 6.40
N ALA A 156 -1.46 -2.67 5.25
CA ALA A 156 -1.71 -4.09 5.04
C ALA A 156 -0.83 -4.97 5.94
N ASP A 157 0.45 -4.63 6.08
CA ASP A 157 1.38 -5.36 6.96
C ASP A 157 1.00 -5.24 8.44
N LEU A 158 0.54 -4.08 8.88
CA LEU A 158 -0.01 -3.91 10.24
C LEU A 158 -1.24 -4.78 10.44
N ALA A 159 -2.17 -4.81 9.48
CA ALA A 159 -3.38 -5.63 9.54
C ALA A 159 -3.07 -7.14 9.56
N LYS A 160 -2.02 -7.57 8.85
CA LYS A 160 -1.50 -8.95 8.90
C LYS A 160 -0.73 -9.28 10.18
N GLY A 161 -0.45 -8.31 11.03
CA GLY A 161 0.35 -8.48 12.23
C GLY A 161 1.85 -8.64 11.98
N HIS A 162 2.39 -8.11 10.87
CA HIS A 162 3.80 -8.24 10.53
C HIS A 162 4.69 -7.52 11.58
N PRO A 163 5.63 -8.25 12.24
CA PRO A 163 6.35 -7.69 13.40
C PRO A 163 7.21 -6.46 13.10
N ALA A 164 7.78 -6.37 11.88
CA ALA A 164 8.60 -5.23 11.49
C ALA A 164 7.78 -3.95 11.32
N ALA A 165 6.59 -4.05 10.68
CA ALA A 165 5.66 -2.94 10.53
C ALA A 165 5.22 -2.43 11.90
N ARG A 166 4.82 -3.34 12.80
CA ARG A 166 4.38 -3.00 14.16
C ARG A 166 5.45 -2.25 14.97
N ARG A 167 6.71 -2.71 14.93
CA ARG A 167 7.80 -2.05 15.67
C ARG A 167 8.04 -0.62 15.21
N ARG A 168 8.02 -0.36 13.90
CA ARG A 168 8.20 0.98 13.35
C ARG A 168 7.05 1.90 13.75
N ASP A 169 5.84 1.42 13.63
CA ASP A 169 4.64 2.16 13.97
C ASP A 169 4.56 2.50 15.46
N ASP A 170 4.88 1.56 16.33
CA ASP A 170 4.96 1.77 17.78
C ASP A 170 6.04 2.81 18.14
N ALA A 171 7.19 2.80 17.47
CA ALA A 171 8.26 3.78 17.70
C ALA A 171 7.80 5.20 17.30
N LEU A 172 7.14 5.33 16.14
CA LEU A 172 6.60 6.62 15.69
C LEU A 172 5.45 7.09 16.59
N SER A 173 4.57 6.20 17.01
CA SER A 173 3.49 6.50 17.96
C SER A 173 4.03 7.05 19.28
N LYS A 174 5.06 6.43 19.86
CA LYS A 174 5.73 6.93 21.06
C LYS A 174 6.38 8.29 20.86
N ALA A 175 7.03 8.50 19.72
CA ALA A 175 7.61 9.79 19.36
C ALA A 175 6.53 10.87 19.22
N ARG A 176 5.42 10.55 18.56
CA ARG A 176 4.25 11.43 18.38
C ARG A 176 3.62 11.78 19.72
N PHE A 177 3.35 10.81 20.56
CA PHE A 177 2.72 11.02 21.87
C PHE A 177 3.59 11.88 22.78
N ALA A 178 4.92 11.75 22.71
CA ALA A 178 5.87 12.53 23.49
C ALA A 178 6.26 13.87 22.83
N PHE A 179 5.65 14.26 21.71
CA PHE A 179 5.99 15.47 20.93
C PHE A 179 7.48 15.57 20.53
N ARG A 180 8.12 14.41 20.30
CA ARG A 180 9.50 14.36 19.78
C ARG A 180 9.47 14.50 18.25
N TRP A 181 9.43 15.75 17.77
CA TRP A 181 9.22 16.07 16.36
C TRP A 181 10.32 15.51 15.45
N GLU A 182 11.58 15.64 15.84
CA GLU A 182 12.69 15.11 15.03
C GLU A 182 12.60 13.59 14.84
N ASP A 183 12.26 12.86 15.90
CA ASP A 183 12.05 11.41 15.83
C ASP A 183 10.86 11.06 14.94
N GLN A 184 9.76 11.85 14.99
CA GLN A 184 8.62 11.66 14.10
C GLN A 184 9.02 11.83 12.64
N PHE A 185 9.82 12.87 12.31
CA PHE A 185 10.27 13.09 10.94
C PHE A 185 11.16 11.94 10.48
N ASN A 186 12.17 11.58 11.27
CA ASN A 186 13.14 10.54 10.92
C ASN A 186 12.52 9.14 10.77
N LEU A 187 11.45 8.84 11.50
CA LEU A 187 10.71 7.59 11.41
C LEU A 187 9.66 7.60 10.28
N SER A 188 9.30 8.76 9.72
CA SER A 188 8.28 8.89 8.70
C SER A 188 8.72 8.32 7.33
N LEU A 189 7.76 8.10 6.43
CA LEU A 189 8.04 7.65 5.06
C LEU A 189 8.59 8.78 4.18
N ASP A 190 8.21 10.04 4.47
CA ASP A 190 8.69 11.24 3.78
C ASP A 190 9.08 12.30 4.81
N PRO A 191 10.32 12.22 5.37
CA PRO A 191 10.80 13.15 6.39
C PRO A 191 10.84 14.60 5.93
N GLU A 192 11.20 14.83 4.67
CA GLU A 192 11.31 16.18 4.10
C GLU A 192 9.95 16.88 4.06
N THR A 193 8.94 16.20 3.55
CA THR A 193 7.58 16.75 3.49
C THR A 193 6.99 16.95 4.88
N ALA A 194 7.19 15.99 5.80
CA ALA A 194 6.72 16.10 7.18
C ALA A 194 7.35 17.31 7.90
N ARG A 195 8.67 17.50 7.78
CA ARG A 195 9.38 18.63 8.34
C ARG A 195 8.93 19.95 7.74
N ARG A 196 8.83 20.03 6.41
CA ARG A 196 8.40 21.24 5.70
C ARG A 196 7.03 21.69 6.18
N TYR A 197 6.04 20.82 6.23
CA TYR A 197 4.69 21.16 6.66
C TYR A 197 4.63 21.58 8.14
N HIS A 198 5.42 20.95 9.00
CA HIS A 198 5.52 21.35 10.39
C HIS A 198 6.11 22.77 10.53
N ASP A 199 7.17 23.05 9.78
CA ASP A 199 7.93 24.29 9.90
C ASP A 199 7.27 25.49 9.21
N GLU A 200 6.45 25.29 8.19
CA GLU A 200 5.73 26.34 7.45
C GLU A 200 4.93 27.26 8.37
N THR A 201 4.31 26.71 9.40
CA THR A 201 3.40 27.43 10.30
C THR A 201 4.00 27.71 11.67
N LEU A 202 5.22 27.25 11.93
CA LEU A 202 5.99 27.46 13.16
C LEU A 202 7.36 28.07 12.85
N PRO A 203 7.42 29.32 12.34
CA PRO A 203 8.67 29.90 11.82
C PRO A 203 9.70 30.21 12.90
N GLN A 204 9.32 30.32 14.18
CA GLN A 204 10.23 30.60 15.27
C GLN A 204 10.92 29.33 15.77
N LYS A 205 12.25 29.35 15.90
CA LYS A 205 13.04 28.18 16.28
C LYS A 205 12.61 27.53 17.60
N HIS A 206 12.22 28.31 18.59
CA HIS A 206 11.75 27.79 19.89
C HIS A 206 10.36 27.17 19.83
N ALA A 207 9.54 27.50 18.83
CA ALA A 207 8.22 26.90 18.64
C ALA A 207 8.29 25.50 17.99
N LYS A 208 9.40 25.16 17.34
CA LYS A 208 9.58 23.86 16.66
C LYS A 208 9.64 22.67 17.60
N GLY A 209 9.98 22.89 18.88
CA GLY A 209 9.95 21.87 19.94
C GLY A 209 8.70 21.92 20.83
N ALA A 210 7.66 22.64 20.42
CA ALA A 210 6.46 22.81 21.24
C ALA A 210 5.67 21.49 21.40
N HIS A 211 5.03 21.30 22.53
CA HIS A 211 4.15 20.17 22.83
C HIS A 211 2.74 20.37 22.23
N PHE A 212 2.67 20.86 21.02
CA PHE A 212 1.48 21.01 20.17
C PHE A 212 1.90 21.31 18.74
N CYS A 213 1.02 21.14 17.77
CA CYS A 213 1.19 21.61 16.41
C CYS A 213 0.32 22.86 16.16
N SER A 214 0.61 23.59 15.10
CA SER A 214 -0.15 24.80 14.70
C SER A 214 -1.64 24.53 14.43
N MET A 215 -1.99 23.29 14.02
CA MET A 215 -3.38 22.92 13.74
C MET A 215 -4.26 22.99 15.00
N CYS A 216 -3.82 22.37 16.10
CA CYS A 216 -4.59 22.34 17.36
C CYS A 216 -4.23 23.49 18.32
N GLY A 217 -3.01 24.01 18.21
CA GLY A 217 -2.48 24.98 19.17
C GLY A 217 -2.35 24.39 20.59
N PRO A 218 -1.97 25.23 21.57
CA PRO A 218 -1.68 24.75 22.93
C PRO A 218 -2.92 24.32 23.73
N LYS A 219 -4.13 24.72 23.34
CA LYS A 219 -5.34 24.51 24.12
C LYS A 219 -6.19 23.34 23.67
N PHE A 220 -6.08 22.92 22.41
CA PHE A 220 -6.99 21.93 21.81
C PHE A 220 -6.30 20.66 21.34
N CYS A 221 -5.04 20.44 21.70
CA CYS A 221 -4.34 19.21 21.37
C CYS A 221 -4.81 18.06 22.26
N SER A 222 -5.49 17.06 21.66
CA SER A 222 -6.04 15.91 22.38
C SER A 222 -4.97 15.11 23.13
N MET A 223 -3.78 14.92 22.54
CA MET A 223 -2.67 14.22 23.20
C MET A 223 -2.19 14.98 24.44
N ARG A 224 -2.07 16.31 24.39
CA ARG A 224 -1.70 17.13 25.52
C ARG A 224 -2.76 17.06 26.61
N ILE A 225 -4.03 17.22 26.26
CA ILE A 225 -5.15 17.12 27.21
C ILE A 225 -5.13 15.77 27.90
N SER A 226 -4.93 14.67 27.16
CA SER A 226 -4.83 13.32 27.74
C SER A 226 -3.66 13.18 28.71
N GLN A 227 -2.52 13.79 28.40
CA GLN A 227 -1.34 13.78 29.28
C GLN A 227 -1.57 14.60 30.54
N ASP A 228 -2.19 15.76 30.42
CA ASP A 228 -2.49 16.64 31.57
C ASP A 228 -3.50 15.95 32.51
N LEU A 229 -4.53 15.29 31.96
CA LEU A 229 -5.48 14.50 32.76
C LEU A 229 -4.83 13.29 33.44
N ALA A 230 -3.91 12.61 32.77
CA ALA A 230 -3.20 11.48 33.37
C ALA A 230 -2.29 11.93 34.53
N LYS A 231 -1.68 13.11 34.43
CA LYS A 231 -0.88 13.69 35.51
C LYS A 231 -1.73 14.08 36.71
N SER A 232 -2.85 14.77 36.50
CA SER A 232 -3.74 15.17 37.62
C SER A 232 -4.26 13.96 38.41
N ARG A 233 -4.64 12.87 37.73
CA ARG A 233 -5.06 11.62 38.41
C ARG A 233 -3.92 10.97 39.19
N SER A 234 -2.69 11.02 38.75
CA SER A 234 -1.56 10.48 39.51
C SER A 234 -1.22 11.33 40.75
N GLU A 235 -1.43 12.64 40.69
CA GLU A 235 -1.21 13.56 41.79
C GLU A 235 -2.31 13.42 42.86
N GLU A 236 -3.58 13.23 42.47
CA GLU A 236 -4.69 12.95 43.37
C GLU A 236 -4.45 11.65 44.16
N HIS A 237 -4.06 10.55 43.49
CA HIS A 237 -3.74 9.29 44.13
C HIS A 237 -2.56 9.38 45.13
N THR A 238 -1.60 10.26 44.85
CA THR A 238 -0.43 10.44 45.72
C THR A 238 -0.79 11.28 46.94
N SER A 239 -1.78 12.18 46.86
CA SER A 239 -2.26 13.00 47.97
C SER A 239 -3.19 12.25 48.90
N GLU A 240 -3.87 11.20 48.44
CA GLU A 240 -4.74 10.33 49.26
C GLU A 240 -3.95 9.29 50.09
N LEU A 241 -2.66 9.10 49.79
CA LEU A 241 -1.73 8.18 50.48
C LEU A 241 -0.80 8.87 51.46
N GLN A 242 -0.94 10.19 51.70
CA GLN A 242 -0.27 10.98 52.72
C GLN A 242 -1.23 11.39 53.83
#